data_c1603241b69b8bac1b4a6abf52e5fe4c
#
_entry.id   c1603241b69b8bac1b4a6abf52e5fe4c
#
_cell.length_a   1.000
_cell.length_b   1.000
_cell.length_c   1.000
_cell.angle_alpha   90.00
_cell.angle_beta   90.00
_cell.angle_gamma   90.00
#
_symmetry.space_group_name_H-M   'P 1'
#
loop_
_entity.id
_entity.type
_entity.pdbx_description
1 polymer ?
#
loop_
_entity_poly.entity_id
_entity_poly.type
_entity_poly.pdbx_seq_one_letter_code
_entity_poly.pdbx_strand_id
1 'polypeptide(L)'
;IGHFFGMLPDSMENSNLYGIELDGLTGRIAKQLYPNANISITGFEKTELPDSFFDLAIGNVPFGNYKINEKRYDSNNFLIHDHFFAKALDKVRPGGVVAFITSKGTMDKQNPDVRRYLAQRAELLGAIRLPNNAFKNAGTEVTSDIIFLQKRDRPLDVDRDWIHLDTNEDGITLNSYFTDNPEMILGTMEMKSGPFGMESTCTPLPDADLSEQLKSAVLNIEGSISEIDLPDIELSNDVSIPADPTVKNFSYTLVDGEVYYRENSRMVKPNTNETAKERIKGMIELRECVDKLIYYQLEDYSEETIKEEQETLNQLYDSFTAKYGLINSRGNSLAFSDDNSYYLLCSLEDVDENGNLKAKADMFTKRTIKKRMTVHSVDTASEALALSIAEKAKVDMEYMAKLTGLTKEELADDLRGVIFPLSSTLDDDSPINYVTADEYLSGNVREKLHTAKLAA
;
A
#
# COMPACT_ATOMS: atom_id res chain seq x y z
N ILE A 1 -11.47 15.57 3.63
CA ILE A 1 -10.52 15.44 2.51
C ILE A 1 -9.31 16.27 2.86
N GLY A 2 -8.14 15.61 3.08
CA GLY A 2 -6.88 16.31 3.33
C GLY A 2 -6.83 17.22 4.56
N HIS A 3 -7.65 16.99 5.58
CA HIS A 3 -7.73 17.85 6.76
C HIS A 3 -6.39 17.99 7.49
N PHE A 4 -5.60 16.91 7.54
CA PHE A 4 -4.26 16.97 8.15
C PHE A 4 -3.34 17.94 7.40
N PHE A 5 -3.43 18.04 6.07
CA PHE A 5 -2.64 19.00 5.29
C PHE A 5 -3.10 20.45 5.55
N GLY A 6 -4.42 20.67 5.65
CA GLY A 6 -4.96 22.00 5.90
C GLY A 6 -4.76 22.52 7.33
N MET A 7 -4.26 21.67 8.24
CA MET A 7 -4.03 22.02 9.65
C MET A 7 -2.54 21.96 10.04
N LEU A 8 -1.64 21.93 9.05
CA LEU A 8 -0.21 21.99 9.32
C LEU A 8 0.15 23.29 10.04
N PRO A 9 0.95 23.22 11.11
CA PRO A 9 1.46 24.42 11.77
C PRO A 9 2.49 25.15 10.87
N ASP A 10 2.64 26.46 11.07
CA ASP A 10 3.58 27.29 10.30
C ASP A 10 5.01 26.74 10.30
N SER A 11 5.42 26.09 11.40
CA SER A 11 6.74 25.44 11.51
C SER A 11 6.95 24.28 10.53
N MET A 12 5.86 23.75 9.94
CA MET A 12 5.87 22.65 8.98
C MET A 12 5.46 23.07 7.57
N GLU A 13 5.36 24.37 7.29
CA GLU A 13 4.92 24.93 6.00
C GLU A 13 5.75 24.41 4.81
N ASN A 14 7.06 24.21 5.03
CA ASN A 14 7.99 23.75 4.00
C ASN A 14 8.12 22.22 3.92
N SER A 15 7.22 21.46 4.56
CA SER A 15 7.25 20.00 4.55
C SER A 15 6.84 19.43 3.18
N ASN A 16 7.51 18.37 2.76
CA ASN A 16 7.10 17.58 1.61
C ASN A 16 5.90 16.69 1.99
N LEU A 17 4.75 16.96 1.37
CA LEU A 17 3.50 16.29 1.72
C LEU A 17 3.20 15.13 0.80
N TYR A 18 2.90 13.98 1.38
CA TYR A 18 2.50 12.76 0.68
C TYR A 18 1.14 12.31 1.21
N GLY A 19 0.18 12.11 0.32
CA GLY A 19 -1.16 11.67 0.67
C GLY A 19 -1.52 10.38 -0.07
N ILE A 20 -2.22 9.49 0.63
CA ILE A 20 -2.75 8.27 0.05
C ILE A 20 -4.26 8.26 0.29
N GLU A 21 -5.02 8.14 -0.77
CA GLU A 21 -6.48 8.14 -0.72
C GLU A 21 -7.01 7.03 -1.62
N LEU A 22 -7.84 6.17 -1.06
CA LEU A 22 -8.43 5.04 -1.79
C LEU A 22 -9.54 5.51 -2.74
N ASP A 23 -10.39 6.43 -2.27
CA ASP A 23 -11.52 6.93 -3.05
C ASP A 23 -11.08 7.86 -4.17
N GLY A 24 -11.47 7.52 -5.39
CA GLY A 24 -11.05 8.26 -6.59
C GLY A 24 -11.58 9.68 -6.68
N LEU A 25 -12.78 9.96 -6.15
CA LEU A 25 -13.35 11.31 -6.16
C LEU A 25 -12.65 12.17 -5.11
N THR A 26 -12.57 11.68 -3.89
CA THR A 26 -11.91 12.31 -2.76
C THR A 26 -10.44 12.62 -3.04
N GLY A 27 -9.72 11.67 -3.66
CA GLY A 27 -8.33 11.85 -4.05
C GLY A 27 -8.14 12.93 -5.13
N ARG A 28 -9.03 13.01 -6.13
CA ARG A 28 -9.00 14.09 -7.13
C ARG A 28 -9.27 15.47 -6.53
N ILE A 29 -10.21 15.56 -5.59
CA ILE A 29 -10.47 16.80 -4.86
C ILE A 29 -9.23 17.20 -4.04
N ALA A 30 -8.62 16.26 -3.33
CA ALA A 30 -7.41 16.50 -2.56
C ALA A 30 -6.25 17.03 -3.43
N LYS A 31 -6.05 16.46 -4.62
CA LYS A 31 -5.05 16.97 -5.58
C LYS A 31 -5.29 18.41 -6.04
N GLN A 32 -6.54 18.84 -6.12
CA GLN A 32 -6.88 20.22 -6.47
C GLN A 32 -6.70 21.18 -5.30
N LEU A 33 -7.00 20.73 -4.07
CA LEU A 33 -6.82 21.53 -2.86
C LEU A 33 -5.36 21.70 -2.48
N TYR A 34 -4.54 20.68 -2.73
CA TYR A 34 -3.12 20.63 -2.34
C TYR A 34 -2.24 20.29 -3.56
N PRO A 35 -2.10 21.22 -4.52
CA PRO A 35 -1.41 20.96 -5.79
C PRO A 35 0.09 20.66 -5.61
N ASN A 36 0.69 21.09 -4.51
CA ASN A 36 2.11 20.85 -4.18
C ASN A 36 2.32 19.53 -3.42
N ALA A 37 1.25 18.82 -3.03
CA ALA A 37 1.34 17.55 -2.34
C ALA A 37 1.38 16.37 -3.32
N ASN A 38 2.17 15.35 -2.99
CA ASN A 38 2.25 14.09 -3.74
C ASN A 38 1.10 13.17 -3.32
N ILE A 39 -0.04 13.22 -4.02
CA ILE A 39 -1.23 12.44 -3.67
C ILE A 39 -1.39 11.25 -4.60
N SER A 40 -1.33 10.05 -4.04
CA SER A 40 -1.58 8.78 -4.73
C SER A 40 -3.02 8.33 -4.48
N ILE A 41 -3.76 8.02 -5.58
CA ILE A 41 -5.14 7.52 -5.51
C ILE A 41 -5.09 6.00 -5.64
N THR A 42 -4.90 5.33 -4.51
CA THR A 42 -4.74 3.87 -4.44
C THR A 42 -4.90 3.40 -3.00
N GLY A 43 -5.06 2.08 -2.80
CA GLY A 43 -5.00 1.50 -1.45
C GLY A 43 -3.59 1.57 -0.88
N PHE A 44 -3.48 1.74 0.45
CA PHE A 44 -2.17 1.85 1.11
C PHE A 44 -1.31 0.60 0.89
N GLU A 45 -1.93 -0.57 0.83
CA GLU A 45 -1.27 -1.85 0.53
C GLU A 45 -0.57 -1.90 -0.83
N LYS A 46 -1.05 -1.09 -1.79
CA LYS A 46 -0.52 -1.03 -3.16
C LYS A 46 0.49 0.10 -3.38
N THR A 47 0.78 0.88 -2.34
CA THR A 47 1.74 1.98 -2.47
C THR A 47 3.17 1.47 -2.43
N GLU A 48 3.99 1.99 -3.33
CA GLU A 48 5.43 1.71 -3.43
C GLU A 48 6.25 2.87 -2.84
N LEU A 49 5.90 3.26 -1.62
CA LEU A 49 6.65 4.29 -0.89
C LEU A 49 7.96 3.70 -0.33
N PRO A 50 9.06 4.47 -0.33
CA PRO A 50 10.34 4.02 0.20
C PRO A 50 10.25 3.72 1.71
N ASP A 51 11.03 2.75 2.16
CA ASP A 51 11.17 2.43 3.57
C ASP A 51 12.11 3.44 4.25
N SER A 52 11.86 3.72 5.53
CA SER A 52 12.69 4.61 6.35
C SER A 52 12.90 6.02 5.77
N PHE A 53 11.89 6.55 5.11
CA PHE A 53 11.97 7.81 4.38
C PHE A 53 11.26 8.97 5.07
N PHE A 54 10.09 8.74 5.68
CA PHE A 54 9.25 9.80 6.23
C PHE A 54 9.64 10.15 7.67
N ASP A 55 9.53 11.44 8.00
CA ASP A 55 9.70 11.90 9.39
C ASP A 55 8.45 11.64 10.22
N LEU A 56 7.27 11.75 9.58
CA LEU A 56 5.97 11.63 10.22
C LEU A 56 4.98 10.91 9.32
N ALA A 57 4.27 9.93 9.89
CA ALA A 57 3.07 9.36 9.33
C ALA A 57 1.88 9.68 10.24
N ILE A 58 0.87 10.37 9.70
CA ILE A 58 -0.32 10.78 10.44
C ILE A 58 -1.59 10.37 9.71
N GLY A 59 -2.61 9.92 10.42
CA GLY A 59 -3.87 9.55 9.79
C GLY A 59 -4.93 9.05 10.74
N ASN A 60 -6.15 9.02 10.22
CA ASN A 60 -7.24 8.28 10.82
C ASN A 60 -7.37 6.98 10.01
N VAL A 61 -6.86 5.87 10.58
CA VAL A 61 -6.81 4.60 9.87
C VAL A 61 -8.20 3.94 9.79
N PRO A 62 -8.49 3.19 8.73
CA PRO A 62 -9.78 2.51 8.63
C PRO A 62 -9.94 1.46 9.73
N PHE A 63 -11.14 1.42 10.32
CA PHE A 63 -11.50 0.44 11.35
C PHE A 63 -12.23 -0.72 10.69
N GLY A 64 -11.86 -1.95 11.02
CA GLY A 64 -12.56 -3.11 10.48
C GLY A 64 -11.94 -4.45 10.91
N ASN A 65 -12.81 -5.48 10.92
CA ASN A 65 -12.44 -6.86 11.25
C ASN A 65 -12.10 -7.65 9.98
N TYR A 66 -11.47 -7.00 9.00
CA TYR A 66 -11.00 -7.65 7.77
C TYR A 66 -9.49 -7.42 7.59
N LYS A 67 -8.90 -8.25 6.76
CA LYS A 67 -7.47 -8.26 6.47
C LYS A 67 -7.22 -7.71 5.09
N ILE A 68 -6.03 -7.15 4.90
CA ILE A 68 -5.51 -6.77 3.60
C ILE A 68 -4.43 -7.78 3.24
N ASN A 69 -4.39 -8.19 1.98
CA ASN A 69 -3.35 -9.06 1.46
C ASN A 69 -2.19 -8.21 0.96
N GLU A 70 -1.09 -8.26 1.67
CA GLU A 70 0.19 -7.71 1.26
C GLU A 70 1.29 -8.69 1.71
N LYS A 71 1.95 -9.34 0.76
CA LYS A 71 2.87 -10.45 0.96
C LYS A 71 3.87 -10.24 2.11
N ARG A 72 4.32 -9.01 2.31
CA ARG A 72 5.28 -8.66 3.36
C ARG A 72 4.73 -8.84 4.78
N TYR A 73 3.40 -8.67 4.96
CA TYR A 73 2.73 -8.67 6.27
C TYR A 73 1.79 -9.85 6.47
N ASP A 74 1.52 -10.66 5.42
CA ASP A 74 0.54 -11.74 5.44
C ASP A 74 0.81 -12.78 6.56
N SER A 75 2.08 -13.04 6.87
CA SER A 75 2.49 -13.97 7.94
C SER A 75 2.03 -13.53 9.34
N ASN A 76 1.83 -12.24 9.56
CA ASN A 76 1.46 -11.69 10.87
C ASN A 76 -0.05 -11.68 11.12
N ASN A 77 -0.85 -11.98 10.09
CA ASN A 77 -2.30 -12.11 10.20
C ASN A 77 -3.02 -10.84 10.71
N PHE A 78 -2.49 -9.66 10.37
CA PHE A 78 -2.98 -8.36 10.82
C PHE A 78 -4.39 -8.03 10.33
N LEU A 79 -5.19 -7.37 11.17
CA LEU A 79 -6.36 -6.64 10.72
C LEU A 79 -5.92 -5.34 10.00
N ILE A 80 -6.85 -4.73 9.25
CA ILE A 80 -6.53 -3.54 8.44
C ILE A 80 -5.82 -2.44 9.24
N HIS A 81 -6.30 -2.08 10.42
CA HIS A 81 -5.67 -1.06 11.25
C HIS A 81 -4.28 -1.47 11.74
N ASP A 82 -4.08 -2.75 12.10
CA ASP A 82 -2.78 -3.28 12.52
C ASP A 82 -1.76 -3.24 11.37
N HIS A 83 -2.22 -3.58 10.14
CA HIS A 83 -1.43 -3.48 8.92
C HIS A 83 -0.98 -2.04 8.64
N PHE A 84 -1.85 -1.05 8.84
CA PHE A 84 -1.50 0.35 8.66
C PHE A 84 -0.37 0.78 9.60
N PHE A 85 -0.40 0.39 10.88
CA PHE A 85 0.69 0.64 11.81
C PHE A 85 1.99 -0.03 11.37
N ALA A 86 1.94 -1.31 11.02
CA ALA A 86 3.13 -2.07 10.60
C ALA A 86 3.78 -1.44 9.37
N LYS A 87 2.99 -1.14 8.35
CA LYS A 87 3.50 -0.52 7.10
C LYS A 87 3.98 0.91 7.32
N ALA A 88 3.28 1.73 8.11
CA ALA A 88 3.72 3.08 8.43
C ALA A 88 5.05 3.09 9.19
N LEU A 89 5.24 2.18 10.15
CA LEU A 89 6.52 2.04 10.85
C LEU A 89 7.67 1.65 9.91
N ASP A 90 7.40 0.85 8.87
CA ASP A 90 8.43 0.56 7.87
C ASP A 90 8.77 1.80 7.03
N LYS A 91 7.78 2.66 6.75
CA LYS A 91 7.94 3.85 5.91
C LYS A 91 8.58 5.04 6.62
N VAL A 92 8.33 5.22 7.92
CA VAL A 92 9.01 6.27 8.69
C VAL A 92 10.47 5.89 8.96
N ARG A 93 11.35 6.90 9.04
CA ARG A 93 12.76 6.72 9.39
C ARG A 93 12.94 6.35 10.87
N PRO A 94 14.09 5.83 11.28
CA PRO A 94 14.44 5.76 12.68
C PRO A 94 14.32 7.12 13.37
N GLY A 95 13.73 7.16 14.58
CA GLY A 95 13.39 8.41 15.28
C GLY A 95 12.16 9.15 14.73
N GLY A 96 11.64 8.76 13.56
CA GLY A 96 10.39 9.29 13.01
C GLY A 96 9.16 8.80 13.79
N VAL A 97 8.04 9.49 13.62
CA VAL A 97 6.83 9.29 14.44
C VAL A 97 5.65 8.81 13.58
N VAL A 98 4.90 7.85 14.11
CA VAL A 98 3.59 7.44 13.61
C VAL A 98 2.54 7.91 14.60
N ALA A 99 1.59 8.74 14.14
CA ALA A 99 0.49 9.28 14.96
C ALA A 99 -0.84 8.92 14.30
N PHE A 100 -1.48 7.85 14.77
CA PHE A 100 -2.71 7.35 14.16
C PHE A 100 -3.89 7.37 15.13
N ILE A 101 -5.06 7.76 14.58
CA ILE A 101 -6.34 7.51 15.22
C ILE A 101 -6.80 6.13 14.80
N THR A 102 -7.14 5.29 15.79
CA THR A 102 -7.56 3.90 15.59
C THR A 102 -8.68 3.54 16.55
N SER A 103 -9.29 2.37 16.37
CA SER A 103 -10.24 1.84 17.37
C SER A 103 -9.51 1.44 18.64
N LYS A 104 -10.20 1.47 19.80
CA LYS A 104 -9.67 0.96 21.07
C LYS A 104 -9.11 -0.47 20.96
N GLY A 105 -9.56 -1.25 19.97
CA GLY A 105 -9.13 -2.63 19.76
C GLY A 105 -7.63 -2.79 19.54
N THR A 106 -6.92 -1.79 19.03
CA THR A 106 -5.45 -1.87 18.90
C THR A 106 -4.78 -1.99 20.27
N MET A 107 -5.24 -1.23 21.25
CA MET A 107 -4.71 -1.25 22.62
C MET A 107 -5.32 -2.37 23.47
N ASP A 108 -6.63 -2.62 23.36
CA ASP A 108 -7.38 -3.47 24.31
C ASP A 108 -7.62 -4.92 23.87
N LYS A 109 -7.11 -5.35 22.69
CA LYS A 109 -7.23 -6.76 22.27
C LYS A 109 -6.64 -7.71 23.30
N GLN A 110 -7.33 -8.84 23.60
CA GLN A 110 -6.80 -9.89 24.46
C GLN A 110 -5.48 -10.47 23.94
N ASN A 111 -5.39 -10.72 22.63
CA ASN A 111 -4.15 -11.18 22.01
C ASN A 111 -3.14 -10.02 21.94
N PRO A 112 -1.95 -10.14 22.58
CA PRO A 112 -0.93 -9.11 22.63
C PRO A 112 -0.01 -9.06 21.39
N ASP A 113 -0.15 -9.97 20.41
CA ASP A 113 0.84 -10.16 19.34
C ASP A 113 1.08 -8.88 18.53
N VAL A 114 0.03 -8.11 18.24
CA VAL A 114 0.14 -6.84 17.53
C VAL A 114 0.93 -5.82 18.36
N ARG A 115 0.57 -5.65 19.62
CA ARG A 115 1.28 -4.72 20.54
C ARG A 115 2.73 -5.12 20.72
N ARG A 116 3.02 -6.41 20.83
CA ARG A 116 4.40 -6.93 20.88
C ARG A 116 5.17 -6.62 19.60
N TYR A 117 4.56 -6.83 18.44
CA TYR A 117 5.15 -6.50 17.14
C TYR A 117 5.50 -5.00 17.05
N LEU A 118 4.58 -4.13 17.51
CA LEU A 118 4.78 -2.68 17.51
C LEU A 118 5.87 -2.28 18.53
N ALA A 119 5.82 -2.80 19.75
CA ALA A 119 6.79 -2.50 20.83
C ALA A 119 8.23 -2.90 20.46
N GLN A 120 8.40 -3.97 19.71
CA GLN A 120 9.72 -4.37 19.20
C GLN A 120 10.31 -3.32 18.25
N ARG A 121 9.47 -2.62 17.47
CA ARG A 121 9.89 -1.70 16.40
C ARG A 121 9.78 -0.24 16.75
N ALA A 122 8.98 0.09 17.76
CA ALA A 122 8.72 1.47 18.15
C ALA A 122 8.62 1.61 19.67
N GLU A 123 8.82 2.82 20.15
CA GLU A 123 8.50 3.25 21.50
C GLU A 123 7.13 3.91 21.51
N LEU A 124 6.31 3.56 22.51
CA LEU A 124 5.06 4.27 22.75
C LEU A 124 5.40 5.60 23.44
N LEU A 125 5.21 6.71 22.74
CA LEU A 125 5.35 8.06 23.31
C LEU A 125 4.14 8.40 24.17
N GLY A 126 2.97 7.89 23.78
CA GLY A 126 1.73 8.05 24.52
C GLY A 126 0.53 7.62 23.70
N ALA A 127 -0.61 7.47 24.38
CA ALA A 127 -1.90 7.20 23.75
C ALA A 127 -3.00 8.01 24.44
N ILE A 128 -3.96 8.52 23.68
CA ILE A 128 -5.11 9.30 24.21
C ILE A 128 -6.38 8.55 23.82
N ARG A 129 -7.18 8.19 24.81
CA ARG A 129 -8.50 7.57 24.59
C ARG A 129 -9.58 8.64 24.48
N LEU A 130 -10.24 8.64 23.33
CA LEU A 130 -11.32 9.56 23.02
C LEU A 130 -12.67 9.00 23.45
N PRO A 131 -13.60 9.87 23.92
CA PRO A 131 -14.96 9.47 24.19
C PRO A 131 -15.67 9.02 22.91
N ASN A 132 -16.66 8.15 23.05
CA ASN A 132 -17.35 7.50 21.93
C ASN A 132 -18.09 8.49 21.00
N ASN A 133 -18.37 9.70 21.45
CA ASN A 133 -19.03 10.76 20.69
C ASN A 133 -18.04 11.69 19.95
N ALA A 134 -16.74 11.44 20.02
CA ALA A 134 -15.72 12.29 19.38
C ALA A 134 -15.95 12.47 17.87
N PHE A 135 -16.52 11.46 17.20
CA PHE A 135 -16.83 11.46 15.77
C PHE A 135 -18.33 11.52 15.46
N LYS A 136 -19.16 11.94 16.40
CA LYS A 136 -20.61 12.01 16.22
C LYS A 136 -21.02 12.87 15.01
N ASN A 137 -20.32 13.96 14.75
CA ASN A 137 -20.55 14.82 13.58
C ASN A 137 -20.24 14.13 12.24
N ALA A 138 -19.43 13.05 12.27
CA ALA A 138 -19.16 12.21 11.12
C ALA A 138 -20.10 10.98 11.05
N GLY A 139 -21.12 10.93 11.92
CA GLY A 139 -22.09 9.84 11.94
C GLY A 139 -21.61 8.56 12.62
N THR A 140 -20.53 8.62 13.41
CA THR A 140 -19.95 7.44 14.06
C THR A 140 -19.84 7.66 15.56
N GLU A 141 -20.32 6.69 16.34
CA GLU A 141 -20.15 6.64 17.79
C GLU A 141 -19.28 5.43 18.14
N VAL A 142 -17.99 5.67 18.38
CA VAL A 142 -17.01 4.62 18.68
C VAL A 142 -15.89 5.14 19.58
N THR A 143 -15.54 4.37 20.60
CA THR A 143 -14.36 4.66 21.42
C THR A 143 -13.11 4.43 20.58
N SER A 144 -12.28 5.45 20.46
CA SER A 144 -11.08 5.46 19.62
C SER A 144 -9.86 5.92 20.42
N ASP A 145 -8.69 5.51 19.99
CA ASP A 145 -7.43 5.90 20.58
C ASP A 145 -6.59 6.68 19.56
N ILE A 146 -5.89 7.73 20.00
CA ILE A 146 -4.80 8.35 19.24
C ILE A 146 -3.53 7.75 19.82
N ILE A 147 -2.73 7.08 19.00
CA ILE A 147 -1.51 6.38 19.41
C ILE A 147 -0.31 7.05 18.76
N PHE A 148 0.70 7.41 19.58
CA PHE A 148 1.94 8.01 19.14
C PHE A 148 3.09 7.02 19.33
N LEU A 149 3.71 6.60 18.23
CA LEU A 149 4.82 5.64 18.21
C LEU A 149 6.04 6.29 17.58
N GLN A 150 7.19 6.19 18.23
CA GLN A 150 8.47 6.58 17.67
C GLN A 150 9.26 5.36 17.22
N LYS A 151 9.66 5.32 15.95
CA LYS A 151 10.39 4.20 15.37
C LYS A 151 11.77 4.06 15.99
N ARG A 152 12.13 2.84 16.39
CA ARG A 152 13.48 2.48 16.88
C ARG A 152 14.46 2.33 15.71
N ASP A 153 15.75 2.47 15.99
CA ASP A 153 16.81 2.23 15.00
C ASP A 153 16.85 0.77 14.54
N ARG A 154 16.49 -0.15 15.43
CA ARG A 154 16.42 -1.59 15.17
C ARG A 154 15.34 -2.24 16.02
N PRO A 155 14.78 -3.35 15.56
CA PRO A 155 13.88 -4.14 16.40
C PRO A 155 14.59 -4.63 17.66
N LEU A 156 13.90 -4.52 18.80
CA LEU A 156 14.37 -4.99 20.10
C LEU A 156 13.37 -6.00 20.65
N ASP A 157 13.88 -7.06 21.25
CA ASP A 157 13.02 -7.97 22.02
C ASP A 157 12.78 -7.34 23.40
N VAL A 158 11.61 -6.74 23.56
CA VAL A 158 11.21 -5.99 24.75
C VAL A 158 9.85 -6.46 25.23
N ASP A 159 9.71 -6.56 26.53
CA ASP A 159 8.41 -6.69 27.19
C ASP A 159 8.12 -5.36 27.89
N ARG A 160 7.13 -4.62 27.38
CA ARG A 160 6.70 -3.32 27.89
C ARG A 160 5.32 -3.45 28.48
N ASP A 161 5.03 -2.71 29.53
CA ASP A 161 3.76 -2.78 30.26
C ASP A 161 2.54 -2.61 29.32
N TRP A 162 2.61 -1.68 28.37
CA TRP A 162 1.53 -1.44 27.39
C TRP A 162 1.29 -2.59 26.38
N ILE A 163 2.11 -3.63 26.37
CA ILE A 163 1.82 -4.87 25.63
C ILE A 163 0.68 -5.64 26.32
N HIS A 164 0.53 -5.49 27.63
CA HIS A 164 -0.37 -6.23 28.48
C HIS A 164 -1.67 -5.45 28.74
N LEU A 165 -2.66 -6.17 29.27
CA LEU A 165 -3.89 -5.61 29.77
C LEU A 165 -3.89 -5.64 31.28
N ASP A 166 -4.58 -4.69 31.89
CA ASP A 166 -4.82 -4.64 33.32
C ASP A 166 -6.30 -4.29 33.58
N THR A 167 -6.70 -4.25 34.82
CA THR A 167 -8.07 -3.98 35.24
C THR A 167 -8.10 -2.72 36.08
N ASN A 168 -8.91 -1.73 35.67
CA ASN A 168 -9.08 -0.49 36.43
C ASN A 168 -9.88 -0.72 37.73
N GLU A 169 -10.02 0.32 38.55
CA GLU A 169 -10.75 0.30 39.81
C GLU A 169 -12.24 -0.11 39.66
N ASP A 170 -12.84 0.10 38.50
CA ASP A 170 -14.22 -0.27 38.16
C ASP A 170 -14.35 -1.72 37.66
N GLY A 171 -13.26 -2.49 37.64
CA GLY A 171 -13.26 -3.87 37.15
C GLY A 171 -13.30 -4.00 35.64
N ILE A 172 -12.96 -2.96 34.87
CA ILE A 172 -12.94 -2.94 33.41
C ILE A 172 -11.52 -3.26 32.94
N THR A 173 -11.40 -4.30 32.09
CA THR A 173 -10.14 -4.66 31.47
C THR A 173 -9.82 -3.72 30.31
N LEU A 174 -8.67 -3.08 30.33
CA LEU A 174 -8.14 -2.20 29.30
C LEU A 174 -6.61 -2.31 29.26
N ASN A 175 -5.98 -1.59 28.33
CA ASN A 175 -4.52 -1.59 28.24
C ASN A 175 -3.88 -1.03 29.50
N SER A 176 -2.80 -1.66 29.99
CA SER A 176 -2.08 -1.21 31.21
C SER A 176 -1.59 0.25 31.11
N TYR A 177 -1.27 0.73 29.91
CA TYR A 177 -0.94 2.14 29.71
C TYR A 177 -2.04 3.08 30.25
N PHE A 178 -3.31 2.74 30.03
CA PHE A 178 -4.43 3.56 30.49
C PHE A 178 -4.78 3.37 31.96
N THR A 179 -4.43 2.23 32.58
CA THR A 179 -4.54 2.06 34.03
C THR A 179 -3.48 2.86 34.75
N ASP A 180 -2.28 2.95 34.18
CA ASP A 180 -1.17 3.73 34.74
C ASP A 180 -1.29 5.23 34.47
N ASN A 181 -1.99 5.63 33.38
CA ASN A 181 -2.18 7.02 32.96
C ASN A 181 -3.67 7.33 32.75
N PRO A 182 -4.48 7.34 33.81
CA PRO A 182 -5.94 7.56 33.71
C PRO A 182 -6.31 8.94 33.16
N GLU A 183 -5.45 9.94 33.27
CA GLU A 183 -5.63 11.28 32.71
C GLU A 183 -5.61 11.30 31.19
N MET A 184 -5.11 10.22 30.56
CA MET A 184 -5.11 10.05 29.10
C MET A 184 -6.43 9.49 28.58
N ILE A 185 -7.39 9.18 29.44
CA ILE A 185 -8.76 8.80 29.08
C ILE A 185 -9.66 10.03 29.18
N LEU A 186 -10.13 10.55 28.03
CA LEU A 186 -10.92 11.79 27.97
C LEU A 186 -12.42 11.55 28.20
N GLY A 187 -12.74 10.68 29.13
CA GLY A 187 -14.11 10.31 29.48
C GLY A 187 -14.16 9.33 30.64
N THR A 188 -15.29 8.70 30.84
CA THR A 188 -15.49 7.63 31.83
C THR A 188 -15.59 6.28 31.12
N MET A 189 -14.81 5.30 31.57
CA MET A 189 -14.93 3.94 31.08
C MET A 189 -16.14 3.26 31.70
N GLU A 190 -17.00 2.67 30.88
CA GLU A 190 -18.20 1.97 31.28
C GLU A 190 -18.40 0.68 30.49
N MET A 191 -19.10 -0.28 31.07
CA MET A 191 -19.56 -1.46 30.35
C MET A 191 -20.97 -1.21 29.81
N LYS A 192 -21.14 -1.27 28.49
CA LYS A 192 -22.44 -1.10 27.81
C LYS A 192 -22.81 -2.32 26.99
N SER A 193 -24.12 -2.57 26.85
CA SER A 193 -24.62 -3.60 25.96
C SER A 193 -24.45 -3.16 24.51
N GLY A 194 -23.62 -3.86 23.76
CA GLY A 194 -23.40 -3.68 22.32
C GLY A 194 -24.06 -4.78 21.49
N PRO A 195 -23.95 -4.73 20.16
CA PRO A 195 -24.53 -5.72 19.25
C PRO A 195 -24.06 -7.16 19.48
N PHE A 196 -22.88 -7.33 20.08
CA PHE A 196 -22.22 -8.64 20.29
C PHE A 196 -22.03 -9.00 21.77
N GLY A 197 -22.70 -8.27 22.68
CA GLY A 197 -22.61 -8.48 24.12
C GLY A 197 -22.18 -7.24 24.89
N MET A 198 -21.72 -7.44 26.13
CA MET A 198 -21.17 -6.34 26.95
C MET A 198 -19.80 -5.94 26.42
N GLU A 199 -19.64 -4.65 26.14
CA GLU A 199 -18.38 -4.08 25.70
C GLU A 199 -18.02 -2.81 26.48
N SER A 200 -16.72 -2.61 26.66
CA SER A 200 -16.22 -1.38 27.30
C SER A 200 -16.38 -0.20 26.34
N THR A 201 -16.81 0.94 26.85
CA THR A 201 -16.90 2.19 26.08
C THR A 201 -16.42 3.36 26.94
N CYS A 202 -15.87 4.38 26.29
CA CYS A 202 -15.52 5.64 26.93
C CYS A 202 -16.66 6.62 26.67
N THR A 203 -17.38 7.01 27.73
CA THR A 203 -18.45 8.02 27.68
C THR A 203 -17.90 9.41 27.95
N PRO A 204 -18.38 10.45 27.26
CA PRO A 204 -17.91 11.80 27.49
C PRO A 204 -18.25 12.26 28.93
N LEU A 205 -17.36 13.05 29.52
CA LEU A 205 -17.63 13.70 30.79
C LEU A 205 -18.74 14.75 30.58
N PRO A 206 -19.68 14.89 31.53
CA PRO A 206 -20.68 15.97 31.49
C PRO A 206 -19.99 17.33 31.39
N ASP A 207 -20.51 18.20 30.52
CA ASP A 207 -20.07 19.60 30.34
C ASP A 207 -18.58 19.81 30.03
N ALA A 208 -17.84 18.75 29.68
CA ALA A 208 -16.42 18.86 29.32
C ALA A 208 -16.25 19.25 27.84
N ASP A 209 -15.31 20.16 27.60
CA ASP A 209 -14.86 20.51 26.27
C ASP A 209 -13.74 19.55 25.83
N LEU A 210 -14.02 18.74 24.82
CA LEU A 210 -13.05 17.76 24.27
C LEU A 210 -11.77 18.44 23.74
N SER A 211 -11.87 19.67 23.22
CA SER A 211 -10.70 20.39 22.71
C SER A 211 -9.74 20.77 23.83
N GLU A 212 -10.25 21.22 24.96
CA GLU A 212 -9.43 21.55 26.13
C GLU A 212 -8.85 20.29 26.79
N GLN A 213 -9.64 19.21 26.85
CA GLN A 213 -9.12 17.92 27.33
C GLN A 213 -7.98 17.41 26.44
N LEU A 214 -8.12 17.50 25.11
CA LEU A 214 -7.06 17.09 24.16
C LEU A 214 -5.79 17.94 24.34
N LYS A 215 -5.93 19.25 24.48
CA LYS A 215 -4.77 20.14 24.75
C LYS A 215 -4.01 19.72 25.99
N SER A 216 -4.75 19.40 27.07
CA SER A 216 -4.13 18.95 28.33
C SER A 216 -3.46 17.60 28.18
N ALA A 217 -4.10 16.64 27.51
CA ALA A 217 -3.56 15.30 27.32
C ALA A 217 -2.29 15.31 26.42
N VAL A 218 -2.27 16.14 25.39
CA VAL A 218 -1.09 16.27 24.51
C VAL A 218 0.14 16.77 25.27
N LEU A 219 -0.02 17.59 26.30
CA LEU A 219 1.10 18.07 27.14
C LEU A 219 1.77 16.94 27.96
N ASN A 220 1.08 15.82 28.17
CA ASN A 220 1.62 14.66 28.87
C ASN A 220 2.37 13.70 27.90
N ILE A 221 2.39 13.99 26.62
CA ILE A 221 3.13 13.16 25.66
C ILE A 221 4.54 13.69 25.53
N GLU A 222 5.48 12.91 26.05
CA GLU A 222 6.89 13.24 25.97
C GLU A 222 7.53 12.55 24.77
N GLY A 223 8.11 13.32 23.89
CA GLY A 223 8.83 12.82 22.72
C GLY A 223 9.88 13.84 22.26
N SER A 224 11.02 13.37 21.85
CA SER A 224 12.00 14.18 21.15
C SER A 224 12.18 13.62 19.74
N ILE A 225 11.93 14.45 18.74
CA ILE A 225 12.37 14.11 17.38
C ILE A 225 13.89 14.31 17.40
N SER A 226 14.63 13.21 17.30
CA SER A 226 16.07 13.30 17.08
C SER A 226 16.27 14.05 15.78
N GLU A 227 16.79 15.27 15.85
CA GLU A 227 17.39 15.88 14.66
C GLU A 227 18.42 14.84 14.19
N ILE A 228 18.22 14.33 12.98
CA ILE A 228 19.36 13.76 12.30
C ILE A 228 20.23 14.97 12.07
N ASP A 229 21.44 14.98 12.60
CA ASP A 229 22.51 15.70 11.96
C ASP A 229 22.57 15.14 10.53
N LEU A 230 21.76 15.72 9.67
CA LEU A 230 22.07 15.72 8.26
C LEU A 230 23.47 16.31 8.28
N PRO A 231 24.53 15.56 7.87
CA PRO A 231 25.85 16.13 7.76
C PRO A 231 25.60 17.44 7.03
N ASP A 232 26.08 18.58 7.58
CA ASP A 232 25.88 19.89 6.99
C ASP A 232 25.94 19.70 5.48
N ILE A 233 24.77 19.60 4.88
CA ILE A 233 24.65 19.83 3.46
C ILE A 233 24.95 21.32 3.45
N GLU A 234 26.28 21.64 3.46
CA GLU A 234 26.68 22.88 2.89
C GLU A 234 25.79 23.01 1.69
N LEU A 235 25.08 24.12 1.59
CA LEU A 235 24.35 24.54 0.39
C LEU A 235 25.37 24.60 -0.76
N SER A 236 26.03 23.48 -1.01
CA SER A 236 26.86 23.20 -2.15
C SER A 236 25.88 23.03 -3.27
N ASN A 237 25.59 24.14 -3.96
CA ASN A 237 25.01 24.20 -5.28
C ASN A 237 24.22 22.93 -5.58
N ASP A 238 22.94 22.98 -5.26
CA ASP A 238 21.99 21.86 -5.47
C ASP A 238 22.06 21.49 -6.95
N VAL A 239 22.91 20.51 -7.29
CA VAL A 239 23.09 20.02 -8.65
C VAL A 239 22.02 18.97 -8.91
N SER A 240 20.81 19.24 -8.40
CA SER A 240 19.64 18.50 -8.82
C SER A 240 19.23 19.01 -10.19
N ILE A 241 18.97 18.07 -11.09
CA ILE A 241 18.46 18.38 -12.43
C ILE A 241 16.97 18.02 -12.50
N PRO A 242 16.18 18.64 -13.39
CA PRO A 242 14.80 18.23 -13.63
C PRO A 242 14.74 16.74 -13.98
N ALA A 243 13.75 16.03 -13.46
CA ALA A 243 13.60 14.62 -13.75
C ALA A 243 13.24 14.39 -15.22
N ASP A 244 13.94 13.44 -15.85
CA ASP A 244 13.53 12.90 -17.12
C ASP A 244 12.23 12.09 -16.93
N PRO A 245 11.12 12.41 -17.63
CA PRO A 245 9.86 11.70 -17.51
C PRO A 245 9.94 10.21 -17.84
N THR A 246 10.92 9.81 -18.65
CA THR A 246 11.11 8.40 -19.07
C THR A 246 11.75 7.53 -18.00
N VAL A 247 12.49 8.12 -17.05
CA VAL A 247 13.09 7.40 -15.93
C VAL A 247 12.01 7.09 -14.90
N LYS A 248 11.92 5.86 -14.42
CA LYS A 248 10.97 5.47 -13.35
C LYS A 248 11.28 6.26 -12.06
N ASN A 249 10.25 6.65 -11.33
CA ASN A 249 10.44 7.30 -10.03
C ASN A 249 11.08 6.30 -9.05
N PHE A 250 11.94 6.79 -8.15
CA PHE A 250 12.72 5.98 -7.22
C PHE A 250 13.62 4.94 -7.93
N SER A 251 14.30 5.38 -8.98
CA SER A 251 15.26 4.56 -9.71
C SER A 251 16.54 5.33 -10.00
N TYR A 252 17.65 4.62 -10.01
CA TYR A 252 18.92 5.15 -10.46
C TYR A 252 18.95 5.24 -11.99
N THR A 253 19.64 6.25 -12.50
CA THR A 253 19.88 6.45 -13.94
C THR A 253 21.25 7.08 -14.17
N LEU A 254 21.70 7.04 -15.42
CA LEU A 254 22.94 7.70 -15.85
C LEU A 254 22.59 8.95 -16.66
N VAL A 255 23.18 10.09 -16.28
CA VAL A 255 23.13 11.34 -17.06
C VAL A 255 24.57 11.78 -17.27
N ASP A 256 25.00 11.85 -18.53
CA ASP A 256 26.38 12.18 -18.92
C ASP A 256 27.44 11.30 -18.24
N GLY A 257 27.11 10.00 -17.98
CA GLY A 257 27.97 9.02 -17.33
C GLY A 257 28.02 9.10 -15.81
N GLU A 258 27.32 10.05 -15.21
CA GLU A 258 27.19 10.22 -13.77
C GLU A 258 25.89 9.57 -13.26
N VAL A 259 25.96 8.98 -12.06
CA VAL A 259 24.79 8.35 -11.42
C VAL A 259 23.89 9.41 -10.80
N TYR A 260 22.61 9.33 -11.14
CA TYR A 260 21.54 10.11 -10.51
C TYR A 260 20.45 9.18 -9.99
N TYR A 261 19.76 9.63 -8.95
CA TYR A 261 18.58 8.97 -8.40
C TYR A 261 17.37 9.86 -8.61
N ARG A 262 16.32 9.32 -9.22
CA ARG A 262 15.09 10.08 -9.43
C ARG A 262 14.20 10.05 -8.20
N GLU A 263 13.94 11.24 -7.66
CA GLU A 263 12.92 11.50 -6.64
C GLU A 263 11.87 12.46 -7.19
N ASN A 264 10.71 11.91 -7.53
CA ASN A 264 9.58 12.68 -8.08
C ASN A 264 9.95 13.51 -9.33
N SER A 265 9.95 14.84 -9.23
CA SER A 265 10.23 15.75 -10.33
C SER A 265 11.70 16.16 -10.45
N ARG A 266 12.59 15.60 -9.63
CA ARG A 266 14.03 15.90 -9.62
C ARG A 266 14.88 14.65 -9.70
N MET A 267 16.09 14.81 -10.20
CA MET A 267 17.15 13.81 -10.13
C MET A 267 18.32 14.36 -9.35
N VAL A 268 18.75 13.64 -8.31
CA VAL A 268 19.82 14.04 -7.39
C VAL A 268 21.01 13.10 -7.50
N LYS A 269 22.23 13.60 -7.35
CA LYS A 269 23.42 12.74 -7.27
C LYS A 269 23.44 12.03 -5.92
N PRO A 270 23.50 10.68 -5.89
CA PRO A 270 23.54 9.94 -4.63
C PRO A 270 24.86 10.24 -3.89
N ASN A 271 24.77 10.49 -2.60
CA ASN A 271 25.94 10.68 -1.74
C ASN A 271 26.56 9.32 -1.38
N THR A 272 27.29 8.73 -2.32
CA THR A 272 27.91 7.40 -2.17
C THR A 272 29.36 7.42 -2.59
N ASN A 273 30.13 6.42 -2.14
CA ASN A 273 31.53 6.25 -2.57
C ASN A 273 31.63 5.73 -4.01
N GLU A 274 32.80 5.87 -4.63
CA GLU A 274 33.03 5.46 -6.02
C GLU A 274 32.76 3.97 -6.26
N THR A 275 33.04 3.10 -5.29
CA THR A 275 32.76 1.66 -5.41
C THR A 275 31.26 1.39 -5.49
N ALA A 276 30.44 2.12 -4.69
CA ALA A 276 28.98 2.01 -4.74
C ALA A 276 28.44 2.57 -6.06
N LYS A 277 28.96 3.70 -6.56
CA LYS A 277 28.58 4.25 -7.86
C LYS A 277 28.84 3.27 -9.01
N GLU A 278 30.01 2.64 -9.01
CA GLU A 278 30.34 1.63 -10.02
C GLU A 278 29.44 0.37 -9.95
N ARG A 279 29.04 -0.05 -8.72
CA ARG A 279 28.03 -1.11 -8.54
C ARG A 279 26.69 -0.69 -9.11
N ILE A 280 26.25 0.55 -8.81
CA ILE A 280 25.00 1.12 -9.32
C ILE A 280 25.02 1.16 -10.86
N LYS A 281 26.12 1.59 -11.50
CA LYS A 281 26.26 1.60 -12.96
C LYS A 281 26.06 0.20 -13.57
N GLY A 282 26.74 -0.80 -13.04
CA GLY A 282 26.58 -2.17 -13.51
C GLY A 282 25.17 -2.74 -13.28
N MET A 283 24.51 -2.37 -12.18
CA MET A 283 23.12 -2.77 -11.93
C MET A 283 22.13 -2.05 -12.87
N ILE A 284 22.40 -0.80 -13.27
CA ILE A 284 21.62 -0.09 -14.29
C ILE A 284 21.74 -0.81 -15.64
N GLU A 285 22.96 -1.16 -16.06
CA GLU A 285 23.20 -1.90 -17.32
C GLU A 285 22.45 -3.25 -17.34
N LEU A 286 22.50 -4.00 -16.23
CA LEU A 286 21.75 -5.24 -16.09
C LEU A 286 20.24 -5.00 -16.18
N ARG A 287 19.72 -3.98 -15.51
CA ARG A 287 18.30 -3.63 -15.55
C ARG A 287 17.85 -3.28 -16.96
N GLU A 288 18.58 -2.44 -17.66
CA GLU A 288 18.26 -2.05 -19.04
C GLU A 288 18.22 -3.25 -19.99
N CYS A 289 19.17 -4.17 -19.86
CA CYS A 289 19.17 -5.41 -20.62
C CYS A 289 17.97 -6.31 -20.28
N VAL A 290 17.63 -6.46 -18.99
CA VAL A 290 16.44 -7.21 -18.53
C VAL A 290 15.15 -6.57 -19.04
N ASP A 291 14.98 -5.26 -18.89
CA ASP A 291 13.79 -4.52 -19.38
C ASP A 291 13.65 -4.70 -20.91
N LYS A 292 14.75 -4.63 -21.66
CA LYS A 292 14.79 -4.86 -23.12
C LYS A 292 14.41 -6.30 -23.48
N LEU A 293 14.93 -7.27 -22.75
CA LEU A 293 14.60 -8.68 -22.95
C LEU A 293 13.12 -8.98 -22.64
N ILE A 294 12.57 -8.38 -21.59
CA ILE A 294 11.14 -8.44 -21.27
C ILE A 294 10.32 -7.83 -22.41
N TYR A 295 10.71 -6.65 -22.90
CA TYR A 295 10.05 -6.00 -24.01
C TYR A 295 10.06 -6.85 -25.28
N TYR A 296 11.18 -7.44 -25.66
CA TYR A 296 11.28 -8.30 -26.83
C TYR A 296 10.39 -9.55 -26.72
N GLN A 297 10.26 -10.12 -25.53
CA GLN A 297 9.38 -11.26 -25.30
C GLN A 297 7.89 -10.88 -25.33
N LEU A 298 7.52 -9.70 -24.83
CA LEU A 298 6.14 -9.19 -24.85
C LEU A 298 5.68 -8.83 -26.26
N GLU A 299 6.53 -8.17 -27.05
CA GLU A 299 6.25 -7.73 -28.42
C GLU A 299 6.50 -8.83 -29.48
N ASP A 300 6.80 -10.06 -29.02
CA ASP A 300 6.95 -11.25 -29.85
C ASP A 300 8.03 -11.13 -30.94
N TYR A 301 9.17 -10.57 -30.56
CA TYR A 301 10.36 -10.57 -31.43
C TYR A 301 10.83 -11.99 -31.73
N SER A 302 11.68 -12.16 -32.78
CA SER A 302 12.16 -13.44 -33.19
C SER A 302 12.99 -14.17 -32.11
N GLU A 303 12.97 -15.47 -32.09
CA GLU A 303 13.76 -16.27 -31.13
C GLU A 303 15.27 -15.98 -31.23
N GLU A 304 15.76 -15.63 -32.44
CA GLU A 304 17.14 -15.21 -32.65
C GLU A 304 17.45 -13.92 -31.90
N THR A 305 16.59 -12.90 -32.02
CA THR A 305 16.75 -11.60 -31.34
C THR A 305 16.70 -11.76 -29.81
N ILE A 306 15.78 -12.61 -29.30
CA ILE A 306 15.70 -12.93 -27.89
C ILE A 306 16.96 -13.59 -27.40
N LYS A 307 17.51 -14.54 -28.18
CA LYS A 307 18.72 -15.26 -27.83
C LYS A 307 19.97 -14.36 -27.82
N GLU A 308 20.10 -13.45 -28.78
CA GLU A 308 21.17 -12.44 -28.79
C GLU A 308 21.16 -11.57 -27.54
N GLU A 309 19.97 -11.15 -27.10
CA GLU A 309 19.83 -10.35 -25.86
C GLU A 309 20.10 -11.18 -24.60
N GLN A 310 19.75 -12.48 -24.61
CA GLN A 310 20.11 -13.42 -23.54
C GLN A 310 21.63 -13.63 -23.44
N GLU A 311 22.31 -13.69 -24.54
CA GLU A 311 23.79 -13.77 -24.58
C GLU A 311 24.40 -12.47 -24.01
N THR A 312 23.85 -11.31 -24.36
CA THR A 312 24.25 -10.02 -23.80
C THR A 312 24.02 -9.97 -22.29
N LEU A 313 22.87 -10.42 -21.81
CA LEU A 313 22.55 -10.48 -20.38
C LEU A 313 23.55 -11.40 -19.64
N ASN A 314 23.89 -12.56 -20.22
CA ASN A 314 24.88 -13.45 -19.62
C ASN A 314 26.26 -12.79 -19.50
N GLN A 315 26.72 -12.09 -20.53
CA GLN A 315 28.01 -11.41 -20.52
C GLN A 315 28.05 -10.28 -19.47
N LEU A 316 27.00 -9.45 -19.39
CA LEU A 316 26.88 -8.38 -18.39
C LEU A 316 26.86 -8.96 -16.98
N TYR A 317 26.06 -10.01 -16.76
CA TYR A 317 25.94 -10.67 -15.45
C TYR A 317 27.28 -11.27 -15.00
N ASP A 318 27.95 -12.03 -15.88
CA ASP A 318 29.21 -12.67 -15.55
C ASP A 318 30.32 -11.64 -15.28
N SER A 319 30.37 -10.56 -16.05
CA SER A 319 31.30 -9.45 -15.83
C SER A 319 31.04 -8.73 -14.51
N PHE A 320 29.76 -8.47 -14.21
CA PHE A 320 29.36 -7.81 -12.97
C PHE A 320 29.69 -8.68 -11.76
N THR A 321 29.27 -9.95 -11.78
CA THR A 321 29.44 -10.85 -10.62
C THR A 321 30.91 -11.22 -10.37
N ALA A 322 31.73 -11.31 -11.40
CA ALA A 322 33.17 -11.49 -11.25
C ALA A 322 33.84 -10.33 -10.49
N LYS A 323 33.34 -9.10 -10.65
CA LYS A 323 33.91 -7.90 -10.03
C LYS A 323 33.30 -7.56 -8.68
N TYR A 324 31.98 -7.75 -8.54
CA TYR A 324 31.22 -7.24 -7.41
C TYR A 324 30.50 -8.29 -6.58
N GLY A 325 30.61 -9.56 -6.96
CA GLY A 325 29.87 -10.68 -6.35
C GLY A 325 28.40 -10.73 -6.79
N LEU A 326 27.65 -11.67 -6.26
CA LEU A 326 26.25 -11.91 -6.60
C LEU A 326 25.40 -10.65 -6.39
N ILE A 327 24.35 -10.47 -7.22
CA ILE A 327 23.37 -9.38 -7.09
C ILE A 327 22.77 -9.37 -5.69
N ASN A 328 22.43 -10.56 -5.15
CA ASN A 328 21.90 -10.74 -3.80
C ASN A 328 22.93 -10.50 -2.67
N SER A 329 24.19 -10.20 -2.99
CA SER A 329 25.21 -9.95 -1.96
C SER A 329 24.92 -8.66 -1.18
N ARG A 330 25.33 -8.64 0.11
CA ARG A 330 25.15 -7.50 0.99
C ARG A 330 25.69 -6.17 0.39
N GLY A 331 26.83 -6.21 -0.31
CA GLY A 331 27.43 -5.01 -0.90
C GLY A 331 26.59 -4.41 -2.04
N ASN A 332 25.98 -5.26 -2.87
CA ASN A 332 25.10 -4.83 -3.94
C ASN A 332 23.73 -4.40 -3.41
N SER A 333 23.21 -5.10 -2.39
CA SER A 333 22.00 -4.68 -1.68
C SER A 333 22.13 -3.27 -1.11
N LEU A 334 23.19 -2.99 -0.37
CA LEU A 334 23.42 -1.66 0.21
C LEU A 334 23.58 -0.55 -0.84
N ALA A 335 24.05 -0.88 -2.05
CA ALA A 335 24.24 0.10 -3.11
C ALA A 335 22.97 0.37 -3.93
N PHE A 336 22.06 -0.60 -4.07
CA PHE A 336 20.99 -0.55 -5.06
C PHE A 336 19.58 -0.89 -4.52
N SER A 337 19.43 -1.21 -3.23
CA SER A 337 18.12 -1.58 -2.64
C SER A 337 17.06 -0.49 -2.73
N ASP A 338 17.46 0.75 -2.91
CA ASP A 338 16.54 1.89 -3.05
C ASP A 338 15.94 1.99 -4.47
N ASP A 339 16.49 1.25 -5.44
CA ASP A 339 15.94 1.18 -6.80
C ASP A 339 14.75 0.23 -6.87
N ASN A 340 13.66 0.69 -7.45
CA ASN A 340 12.42 -0.09 -7.63
C ASN A 340 12.63 -1.41 -8.39
N SER A 341 13.68 -1.52 -9.19
CA SER A 341 14.03 -2.72 -9.95
C SER A 341 14.95 -3.68 -9.21
N TYR A 342 15.39 -3.36 -7.99
CA TYR A 342 16.34 -4.20 -7.24
C TYR A 342 15.86 -5.65 -7.10
N TYR A 343 14.62 -5.86 -6.69
CA TYR A 343 14.07 -7.20 -6.51
C TYR A 343 13.88 -7.96 -7.83
N LEU A 344 13.62 -7.26 -8.93
CA LEU A 344 13.62 -7.85 -10.27
C LEU A 344 15.01 -8.40 -10.62
N LEU A 345 16.06 -7.63 -10.34
CA LEU A 345 17.43 -8.08 -10.57
C LEU A 345 17.82 -9.22 -9.63
N CYS A 346 17.43 -9.19 -8.37
CA CYS A 346 17.63 -10.28 -7.42
C CYS A 346 17.00 -11.60 -7.90
N SER A 347 15.90 -11.55 -8.64
CA SER A 347 15.23 -12.73 -9.18
C SER A 347 16.01 -13.42 -10.32
N LEU A 348 17.08 -12.81 -10.81
CA LEU A 348 18.01 -13.43 -11.77
C LEU A 348 18.86 -14.55 -11.14
N GLU A 349 18.92 -14.63 -9.81
CA GLU A 349 19.71 -15.58 -9.05
C GLU A 349 18.81 -16.48 -8.18
N ASP A 350 18.95 -17.79 -8.33
CA ASP A 350 18.50 -18.78 -7.35
C ASP A 350 19.65 -19.04 -6.37
N VAL A 351 19.49 -18.60 -5.12
CA VAL A 351 20.51 -18.72 -4.07
C VAL A 351 20.08 -19.69 -2.98
N ASP A 352 21.05 -20.36 -2.38
CA ASP A 352 20.81 -21.25 -1.26
C ASP A 352 20.67 -20.48 0.08
N GLU A 353 20.38 -21.18 1.17
CA GLU A 353 20.24 -20.61 2.51
C GLU A 353 21.52 -19.92 3.03
N ASN A 354 22.66 -20.23 2.44
CA ASN A 354 23.97 -19.67 2.75
C ASN A 354 24.34 -18.49 1.85
N GLY A 355 23.48 -18.14 0.87
CA GLY A 355 23.72 -17.06 -0.08
C GLY A 355 24.61 -17.45 -1.26
N ASN A 356 24.84 -18.76 -1.53
CA ASN A 356 25.59 -19.21 -2.70
C ASN A 356 24.64 -19.39 -3.89
N LEU A 357 25.15 -19.10 -5.10
CA LEU A 357 24.41 -19.29 -6.33
C LEU A 357 24.18 -20.78 -6.59
N LYS A 358 22.92 -21.20 -6.66
CA LYS A 358 22.52 -22.54 -7.14
C LYS A 358 22.39 -22.57 -8.66
N ALA A 359 21.69 -21.57 -9.22
CA ALA A 359 21.42 -21.46 -10.64
C ALA A 359 21.13 -20.02 -11.03
N LYS A 360 21.39 -19.69 -12.31
CA LYS A 360 20.82 -18.49 -12.95
C LYS A 360 19.35 -18.74 -13.29
N ALA A 361 18.53 -17.71 -13.26
CA ALA A 361 17.12 -17.80 -13.65
C ALA A 361 16.93 -18.27 -15.10
N ASP A 362 15.78 -18.83 -15.41
CA ASP A 362 15.43 -19.31 -16.75
C ASP A 362 15.50 -18.22 -17.82
N MET A 363 15.38 -16.96 -17.45
CA MET A 363 15.46 -15.81 -18.35
C MET A 363 16.80 -15.75 -19.14
N PHE A 364 17.87 -16.27 -18.59
CA PHE A 364 19.18 -16.34 -19.26
C PHE A 364 19.25 -17.27 -20.45
N THR A 365 18.35 -18.27 -20.52
CA THR A 365 18.45 -19.35 -21.51
C THR A 365 17.14 -19.70 -22.20
N LYS A 366 16.00 -19.29 -21.63
CA LYS A 366 14.67 -19.64 -22.11
C LYS A 366 13.79 -18.40 -22.26
N ARG A 367 12.84 -18.46 -23.18
CA ARG A 367 11.75 -17.52 -23.23
C ARG A 367 10.83 -17.74 -22.01
N THR A 368 10.72 -16.75 -21.14
CA THR A 368 9.94 -16.81 -19.90
C THR A 368 8.54 -16.18 -20.03
N ILE A 369 8.37 -15.27 -21.00
CA ILE A 369 7.11 -14.58 -21.26
C ILE A 369 6.59 -15.05 -22.62
N LYS A 370 5.40 -15.68 -22.61
CA LYS A 370 4.70 -16.03 -23.84
C LYS A 370 3.73 -14.92 -24.20
N LYS A 371 3.64 -14.58 -25.48
CA LYS A 371 2.64 -13.65 -25.98
C LYS A 371 1.26 -14.13 -25.56
N ARG A 372 0.45 -13.24 -25.05
CA ARG A 372 -0.97 -13.49 -24.87
C ARG A 372 -1.56 -13.76 -26.26
N MET A 373 -1.90 -15.01 -26.56
CA MET A 373 -2.60 -15.32 -27.81
C MET A 373 -3.95 -14.61 -27.73
N THR A 374 -4.11 -13.56 -28.54
CA THR A 374 -5.42 -12.98 -28.76
C THR A 374 -6.23 -14.02 -29.54
N VAL A 375 -7.24 -14.56 -28.87
CA VAL A 375 -8.19 -15.48 -29.51
C VAL A 375 -9.06 -14.62 -30.44
N HIS A 376 -8.97 -14.87 -31.73
CA HIS A 376 -9.72 -14.11 -32.74
C HIS A 376 -11.09 -14.72 -33.05
N SER A 377 -11.30 -15.98 -32.75
CA SER A 377 -12.57 -16.68 -32.91
C SER A 377 -12.71 -17.82 -31.93
N VAL A 378 -13.95 -18.12 -31.55
CA VAL A 378 -14.31 -19.26 -30.70
C VAL A 378 -15.57 -19.94 -31.28
N ASP A 379 -15.75 -21.21 -30.95
CA ASP A 379 -16.82 -22.01 -31.54
C ASP A 379 -18.13 -21.92 -30.74
N THR A 380 -18.10 -21.51 -29.48
CA THR A 380 -19.26 -21.51 -28.59
C THR A 380 -19.51 -20.17 -27.89
N ALA A 381 -20.77 -19.86 -27.61
CA ALA A 381 -21.17 -18.70 -26.84
C ALA A 381 -20.58 -18.70 -25.42
N SER A 382 -20.41 -19.87 -24.80
CA SER A 382 -19.81 -20.01 -23.47
C SER A 382 -18.33 -19.64 -23.44
N GLU A 383 -17.56 -20.03 -24.47
CA GLU A 383 -16.15 -19.64 -24.62
C GLU A 383 -16.01 -18.13 -24.85
N ALA A 384 -16.90 -17.53 -25.69
CA ALA A 384 -16.95 -16.11 -25.92
C ALA A 384 -17.25 -15.34 -24.62
N LEU A 385 -18.17 -15.83 -23.80
CA LEU A 385 -18.47 -15.26 -22.50
C LEU A 385 -17.28 -15.33 -21.56
N ALA A 386 -16.58 -16.46 -21.46
CA ALA A 386 -15.39 -16.61 -20.63
C ALA A 386 -14.30 -15.61 -21.04
N LEU A 387 -14.07 -15.43 -22.35
CA LEU A 387 -13.12 -14.44 -22.86
C LEU A 387 -13.56 -13.01 -22.59
N SER A 388 -14.87 -12.72 -22.75
CA SER A 388 -15.42 -11.39 -22.47
C SER A 388 -15.21 -11.01 -21.00
N ILE A 389 -15.46 -11.91 -20.07
CA ILE A 389 -15.22 -11.69 -18.66
C ILE A 389 -13.71 -11.54 -18.37
N ALA A 390 -12.87 -12.38 -18.96
CA ALA A 390 -11.42 -12.35 -18.75
C ALA A 390 -10.75 -11.07 -19.29
N GLU A 391 -11.19 -10.57 -20.45
CA GLU A 391 -10.52 -9.46 -21.14
C GLU A 391 -11.20 -8.09 -20.93
N LYS A 392 -12.53 -8.08 -20.77
CA LYS A 392 -13.33 -6.86 -20.63
C LYS A 392 -13.92 -6.66 -19.24
N ALA A 393 -13.81 -7.67 -18.36
CA ALA A 393 -14.41 -7.69 -17.02
C ALA A 393 -15.92 -7.45 -17.00
N LYS A 394 -16.62 -7.75 -18.11
CA LYS A 394 -18.08 -7.61 -18.27
C LYS A 394 -18.60 -8.51 -19.39
N VAL A 395 -19.91 -8.69 -19.45
CA VAL A 395 -20.57 -9.32 -20.58
C VAL A 395 -20.67 -8.30 -21.73
N ASP A 396 -19.77 -8.39 -22.70
CA ASP A 396 -19.74 -7.51 -23.88
C ASP A 396 -20.26 -8.25 -25.11
N MET A 397 -21.56 -8.08 -25.39
CA MET A 397 -22.25 -8.77 -26.47
C MET A 397 -21.69 -8.46 -27.86
N GLU A 398 -21.09 -7.26 -28.06
CA GLU A 398 -20.46 -6.92 -29.34
C GLU A 398 -19.13 -7.65 -29.54
N TYR A 399 -18.36 -7.72 -28.47
CA TYR A 399 -17.10 -8.46 -28.47
C TYR A 399 -17.36 -9.96 -28.69
N MET A 400 -18.33 -10.54 -27.99
CA MET A 400 -18.72 -11.93 -28.12
C MET A 400 -19.27 -12.26 -29.52
N ALA A 401 -20.07 -11.39 -30.10
CA ALA A 401 -20.56 -11.54 -31.48
C ALA A 401 -19.41 -11.53 -32.50
N LYS A 402 -18.39 -10.71 -32.31
CA LYS A 402 -17.19 -10.71 -33.16
C LYS A 402 -16.38 -11.99 -33.04
N LEU A 403 -16.32 -12.60 -31.87
CA LEU A 403 -15.57 -13.83 -31.64
C LEU A 403 -16.27 -15.07 -32.21
N THR A 404 -17.59 -15.12 -32.11
CA THR A 404 -18.39 -16.30 -32.51
C THR A 404 -18.94 -16.21 -33.92
N GLY A 405 -19.11 -15.00 -34.44
CA GLY A 405 -19.87 -14.73 -35.67
C GLY A 405 -21.40 -14.82 -35.49
N LEU A 406 -21.89 -15.06 -34.26
CA LEU A 406 -23.32 -15.13 -33.92
C LEU A 406 -23.90 -13.73 -33.73
N THR A 407 -25.23 -13.61 -33.88
CA THR A 407 -25.94 -12.39 -33.52
C THR A 407 -26.10 -12.26 -32.00
N LYS A 408 -26.40 -11.05 -31.52
CA LYS A 408 -26.62 -10.80 -30.08
C LYS A 408 -27.83 -11.61 -29.54
N GLU A 409 -28.82 -11.80 -30.38
CA GLU A 409 -30.03 -12.59 -30.07
C GLU A 409 -29.70 -14.08 -29.91
N GLU A 410 -28.93 -14.64 -30.84
CA GLU A 410 -28.48 -16.04 -30.76
C GLU A 410 -27.60 -16.26 -29.54
N LEU A 411 -26.67 -15.33 -29.23
CA LEU A 411 -25.85 -15.40 -28.03
C LEU A 411 -26.69 -15.34 -26.74
N ALA A 412 -27.71 -14.49 -26.70
CA ALA A 412 -28.60 -14.40 -25.54
C ALA A 412 -29.43 -15.67 -25.34
N ASP A 413 -29.87 -16.32 -26.45
CA ASP A 413 -30.60 -17.58 -26.39
C ASP A 413 -29.70 -18.74 -25.95
N ASP A 414 -28.49 -18.85 -26.51
CA ASP A 414 -27.50 -19.88 -26.15
C ASP A 414 -27.06 -19.78 -24.69
N LEU A 415 -26.97 -18.56 -24.16
CA LEU A 415 -26.57 -18.27 -22.79
C LEU A 415 -27.73 -18.04 -21.83
N ARG A 416 -28.95 -18.50 -22.21
CA ARG A 416 -30.13 -18.40 -21.36
C ARG A 416 -29.93 -19.06 -20.01
N GLY A 417 -30.13 -18.28 -18.93
CA GLY A 417 -29.88 -18.73 -17.55
C GLY A 417 -28.45 -18.58 -17.08
N VAL A 418 -27.51 -18.20 -17.95
CA VAL A 418 -26.11 -17.88 -17.63
C VAL A 418 -25.89 -16.37 -17.57
N ILE A 419 -26.51 -15.62 -18.51
CA ILE A 419 -26.54 -14.16 -18.52
C ILE A 419 -27.97 -13.65 -18.40
N PHE A 420 -28.13 -12.47 -17.81
CA PHE A 420 -29.43 -11.83 -17.58
C PHE A 420 -29.40 -10.37 -18.02
N PRO A 421 -30.46 -9.87 -18.70
CA PRO A 421 -30.56 -8.47 -19.04
C PRO A 421 -30.75 -7.63 -17.78
N LEU A 422 -29.97 -6.55 -17.66
CA LEU A 422 -30.27 -5.47 -16.72
C LEU A 422 -31.27 -4.54 -17.40
N SER A 423 -32.53 -4.55 -16.94
CA SER A 423 -33.50 -3.56 -17.38
C SER A 423 -33.11 -2.19 -16.82
N SER A 424 -32.54 -1.35 -17.66
CA SER A 424 -32.54 0.08 -17.43
C SER A 424 -33.95 0.59 -17.70
N THR A 425 -34.54 1.31 -16.73
CA THR A 425 -35.78 2.10 -16.80
C THR A 425 -36.31 2.39 -18.23
N LEU A 426 -37.56 2.11 -18.44
CA LEU A 426 -38.56 2.46 -19.42
C LEU A 426 -38.24 3.47 -20.56
N ASP A 427 -37.01 3.75 -20.92
CA ASP A 427 -36.63 4.52 -22.12
C ASP A 427 -36.21 3.53 -23.22
N ASP A 428 -37.00 3.48 -24.26
CA ASP A 428 -37.13 2.46 -25.29
C ASP A 428 -35.97 2.36 -26.30
N ASP A 429 -34.84 3.09 -26.12
CA ASP A 429 -33.74 3.15 -27.11
C ASP A 429 -32.34 2.85 -26.51
N SER A 430 -32.22 2.44 -25.27
CA SER A 430 -30.91 2.13 -24.66
C SER A 430 -30.48 0.69 -24.97
N PRO A 431 -29.22 0.43 -25.33
CA PRO A 431 -28.72 -0.94 -25.54
C PRO A 431 -28.88 -1.78 -24.28
N ILE A 432 -29.46 -2.99 -24.44
CA ILE A 432 -29.65 -3.94 -23.37
C ILE A 432 -28.27 -4.37 -22.85
N ASN A 433 -27.98 -4.06 -21.59
CA ASN A 433 -26.78 -4.53 -20.90
C ASN A 433 -27.06 -5.90 -20.27
N TYR A 434 -26.13 -6.83 -20.43
CA TYR A 434 -26.20 -8.16 -19.82
C TYR A 434 -25.17 -8.30 -18.71
N VAL A 435 -25.51 -9.06 -17.68
CA VAL A 435 -24.64 -9.45 -16.58
C VAL A 435 -24.69 -10.94 -16.34
N THR A 436 -23.68 -11.50 -15.68
CA THR A 436 -23.66 -12.92 -15.32
C THR A 436 -24.74 -13.24 -14.28
N ALA A 437 -25.12 -14.53 -14.17
CA ALA A 437 -26.08 -15.01 -13.16
C ALA A 437 -25.62 -14.63 -11.73
N ASP A 438 -24.34 -14.77 -11.42
CA ASP A 438 -23.80 -14.44 -10.09
C ASP A 438 -23.95 -12.95 -9.76
N GLU A 439 -23.67 -12.08 -10.72
CA GLU A 439 -23.86 -10.64 -10.57
C GLU A 439 -25.34 -10.27 -10.48
N TYR A 440 -26.18 -10.86 -11.33
CA TYR A 440 -27.64 -10.61 -11.35
C TYR A 440 -28.31 -11.04 -10.04
N LEU A 441 -27.92 -12.19 -9.49
CA LEU A 441 -28.48 -12.73 -8.26
C LEU A 441 -27.82 -12.20 -6.97
N SER A 442 -26.90 -11.27 -7.09
CA SER A 442 -26.30 -10.55 -5.96
C SER A 442 -27.07 -9.28 -5.59
N GLY A 443 -26.88 -8.76 -4.39
CA GLY A 443 -27.49 -7.51 -3.91
C GLY A 443 -28.99 -7.65 -3.59
N ASN A 444 -29.82 -6.64 -3.96
CA ASN A 444 -31.27 -6.66 -3.64
C ASN A 444 -32.08 -7.54 -4.61
N VAL A 445 -31.99 -8.84 -4.41
CA VAL A 445 -32.64 -9.86 -5.25
C VAL A 445 -34.19 -9.72 -5.25
N ARG A 446 -34.79 -9.19 -4.17
CA ARG A 446 -36.26 -9.03 -4.08
C ARG A 446 -36.73 -7.93 -5.04
N GLU A 447 -36.00 -6.84 -5.14
CA GLU A 447 -36.30 -5.74 -6.06
C GLU A 447 -36.13 -6.21 -7.51
N LYS A 448 -35.03 -6.92 -7.80
CA LYS A 448 -34.79 -7.52 -9.13
C LYS A 448 -35.90 -8.49 -9.53
N LEU A 449 -36.37 -9.34 -8.61
CA LEU A 449 -37.49 -10.23 -8.85
C LEU A 449 -38.79 -9.47 -9.11
N HIS A 450 -39.04 -8.38 -8.39
CA HIS A 450 -40.21 -7.53 -8.61
C HIS A 450 -40.17 -6.90 -10.01
N THR A 451 -39.04 -6.33 -10.38
CA THR A 451 -38.82 -5.73 -11.71
C THR A 451 -38.97 -6.77 -12.83
N ALA A 452 -38.38 -7.94 -12.68
CA ALA A 452 -38.50 -9.04 -13.65
C ALA A 452 -39.96 -9.51 -13.83
N LYS A 453 -40.76 -9.57 -12.74
CA LYS A 453 -42.18 -9.92 -12.81
C LYS A 453 -43.04 -8.85 -13.46
N LEU A 454 -42.63 -7.58 -13.44
CA LEU A 454 -43.34 -6.51 -14.14
C LEU A 454 -43.00 -6.49 -15.63
N ALA A 455 -41.81 -6.98 -16.01
CA ALA A 455 -41.34 -7.05 -17.40
C ALA A 455 -41.80 -8.33 -18.13
N ALA A 456 -42.30 -9.37 -17.41
CA ALA A 456 -42.84 -10.62 -17.94
C ALA A 456 -44.33 -10.53 -18.17
#